data_0663b85b6ca7fbfc6b328403b339b240
#
_entry.id   0663b85b6ca7fbfc6b328403b339b240
#
_cell.length_a   1.000
_cell.length_b   1.000
_cell.length_c   1.000
_cell.angle_alpha   90.00
_cell.angle_beta   90.00
_cell.angle_gamma   90.00
#
_symmetry.space_group_name_H-M   'P 1'
#
loop_
_entity.id
_entity.type
_entity.pdbx_description
1 polymer ?
#
loop_
_entity_poly.entity_id
_entity_poly.type
_entity_poly.pdbx_seq_one_letter_code
_entity_poly.pdbx_strand_id
1 'polypeptide(L)'
;MVHVAMAFLLAITTGGQKTPDYEAALAESQQASKPLVVLIGAPWCASCQVMKRETIEPMMESGKLEHVVVTYIDKDQRPELAHQLMKGETLPQIVVFAKQPEGWKRFSLTGMQSQGRMAELLRRAVAPLR
;
A
#
# COMPACT_ATOMS: atom_id res chain seq x y z
N MET A 1 9.25 11.19 53.16
CA MET A 1 9.02 11.61 51.76
C MET A 1 9.47 10.48 50.85
N VAL A 2 8.52 9.80 50.28
CA VAL A 2 8.76 8.65 49.37
C VAL A 2 8.78 9.17 47.94
N HIS A 3 9.94 9.17 47.32
CA HIS A 3 10.08 9.49 45.91
C HIS A 3 9.71 8.26 45.10
N VAL A 4 8.51 8.27 44.51
CA VAL A 4 8.10 7.26 43.54
C VAL A 4 8.72 7.65 42.20
N ALA A 5 9.84 7.02 41.87
CA ALA A 5 10.41 7.11 40.55
C ALA A 5 9.53 6.29 39.59
N MET A 6 8.73 6.99 38.79
CA MET A 6 7.91 6.40 37.75
C MET A 6 8.82 6.10 36.54
N ALA A 7 9.26 4.86 36.45
CA ALA A 7 10.03 4.40 35.31
C ALA A 7 9.08 4.28 34.11
N PHE A 8 9.21 5.22 33.17
CA PHE A 8 8.58 5.09 31.84
C PHE A 8 9.31 3.98 31.09
N LEU A 9 8.70 2.81 31.03
CA LEU A 9 9.14 1.76 30.11
C LEU A 9 8.76 2.20 28.69
N LEU A 10 9.73 2.71 27.95
CA LEU A 10 9.61 2.87 26.51
C LEU A 10 9.63 1.47 25.91
N ALA A 11 8.45 0.96 25.60
CA ALA A 11 8.34 -0.24 24.79
C ALA A 11 8.82 0.10 23.36
N ILE A 12 10.06 -0.26 23.06
CA ILE A 12 10.58 -0.22 21.70
C ILE A 12 9.95 -1.39 20.96
N THR A 13 8.85 -1.12 20.27
CA THR A 13 8.28 -2.11 19.36
C THR A 13 9.17 -2.18 18.12
N THR A 14 10.12 -3.09 18.13
CA THR A 14 10.86 -3.51 16.92
C THR A 14 9.96 -4.44 16.13
N GLY A 15 8.94 -3.89 15.50
CA GLY A 15 8.13 -4.61 14.51
C GLY A 15 8.46 -4.08 13.13
N GLY A 16 8.83 -4.94 12.19
CA GLY A 16 8.87 -4.57 10.78
C GLY A 16 7.53 -3.91 10.39
N GLN A 17 7.55 -2.96 9.46
CA GLN A 17 6.35 -2.23 9.05
C GLN A 17 5.32 -3.22 8.48
N LYS A 18 4.38 -3.61 9.32
CA LYS A 18 3.25 -4.42 8.93
C LYS A 18 2.23 -3.51 8.27
N THR A 19 1.96 -3.74 6.99
CA THR A 19 0.90 -3.01 6.29
C THR A 19 -0.47 -3.37 6.87
N PRO A 20 -1.40 -2.41 6.95
CA PRO A 20 -2.76 -2.70 7.38
C PRO A 20 -3.47 -3.61 6.38
N ASP A 21 -4.49 -4.33 6.83
CA ASP A 21 -5.36 -5.05 5.93
C ASP A 21 -6.16 -4.08 5.04
N TYR A 22 -6.83 -4.62 4.02
CA TYR A 22 -7.50 -3.78 3.02
C TYR A 22 -8.55 -2.84 3.64
N GLU A 23 -9.37 -3.34 4.56
CA GLU A 23 -10.45 -2.53 5.17
C GLU A 23 -9.88 -1.41 6.03
N ALA A 24 -8.85 -1.70 6.82
CA ALA A 24 -8.18 -0.69 7.63
C ALA A 24 -7.45 0.33 6.75
N ALA A 25 -6.78 -0.13 5.69
CA ALA A 25 -6.09 0.73 4.74
C ALA A 25 -7.07 1.65 4.00
N LEU A 26 -8.21 1.12 3.57
CA LEU A 26 -9.26 1.90 2.91
C LEU A 26 -9.80 2.99 3.84
N ALA A 27 -10.08 2.64 5.09
CA ALA A 27 -10.57 3.61 6.07
C ALA A 27 -9.55 4.71 6.33
N GLU A 28 -8.28 4.38 6.50
CA GLU A 28 -7.20 5.35 6.69
C GLU A 28 -7.06 6.29 5.48
N SER A 29 -7.07 5.71 4.27
CA SER A 29 -7.01 6.45 3.01
C SER A 29 -8.16 7.47 2.91
N GLN A 30 -9.38 7.05 3.20
CA GLN A 30 -10.56 7.91 3.13
C GLN A 30 -10.53 9.02 4.20
N GLN A 31 -10.14 8.71 5.42
CA GLN A 31 -10.07 9.68 6.51
C GLN A 31 -8.98 10.74 6.28
N ALA A 32 -7.82 10.32 5.79
CA ALA A 32 -6.69 11.20 5.57
C ALA A 32 -6.66 11.82 4.16
N SER A 33 -7.57 11.42 3.27
CA SER A 33 -7.55 11.79 1.84
C SER A 33 -6.24 11.45 1.16
N LYS A 34 -5.61 10.34 1.58
CA LYS A 34 -4.37 9.82 0.99
C LYS A 34 -4.68 8.81 -0.10
N PRO A 35 -3.87 8.74 -1.16
CA PRO A 35 -3.99 7.65 -2.13
C PRO A 35 -3.84 6.29 -1.45
N LEU A 36 -4.59 5.31 -1.91
CA LEU A 36 -4.49 3.91 -1.49
C LEU A 36 -3.80 3.11 -2.59
N VAL A 37 -2.71 2.46 -2.24
CA VAL A 37 -1.94 1.57 -3.12
C VAL A 37 -2.21 0.13 -2.70
N VAL A 38 -2.80 -0.64 -3.60
CA VAL A 38 -3.13 -2.05 -3.37
C VAL A 38 -2.25 -2.91 -4.27
N LEU A 39 -1.41 -3.74 -3.67
CA LEU A 39 -0.67 -4.78 -4.39
C LEU A 39 -1.44 -6.09 -4.26
N ILE A 40 -1.87 -6.64 -5.39
CA ILE A 40 -2.57 -7.92 -5.45
C ILE A 40 -1.61 -8.98 -5.97
N GLY A 41 -1.43 -10.04 -5.20
CA GLY A 41 -0.52 -11.12 -5.51
C GLY A 41 -0.98 -12.43 -4.92
N ALA A 42 -0.05 -13.39 -4.87
CA ALA A 42 -0.26 -14.69 -4.25
C ALA A 42 1.08 -15.24 -3.76
N PRO A 43 1.10 -16.12 -2.74
CA PRO A 43 2.36 -16.65 -2.20
C PRO A 43 3.19 -17.43 -3.24
N TRP A 44 2.53 -18.11 -4.18
CA TRP A 44 3.17 -18.89 -5.25
C TRP A 44 3.66 -18.04 -6.42
N CYS A 45 3.31 -16.77 -6.46
CA CYS A 45 3.68 -15.86 -7.55
C CYS A 45 5.07 -15.26 -7.30
N ALA A 46 6.10 -15.77 -7.98
CA ALA A 46 7.47 -15.32 -7.82
C ALA A 46 7.65 -13.84 -8.13
N SER A 47 7.05 -13.36 -9.22
CA SER A 47 7.11 -11.94 -9.60
C SER A 47 6.41 -11.02 -8.61
N CYS A 48 5.35 -11.51 -7.94
CA CYS A 48 4.69 -10.76 -6.86
C CYS A 48 5.64 -10.56 -5.67
N GLN A 49 6.36 -11.61 -5.28
CA GLN A 49 7.32 -11.56 -4.17
C GLN A 49 8.50 -10.64 -4.50
N VAL A 50 9.01 -10.73 -5.73
CA VAL A 50 10.10 -9.86 -6.20
C VAL A 50 9.65 -8.40 -6.19
N MET A 51 8.47 -8.09 -6.70
CA MET A 51 7.95 -6.72 -6.72
C MET A 51 7.77 -6.17 -5.31
N LYS A 52 7.23 -6.95 -4.40
CA LYS A 52 7.10 -6.57 -3.00
C LYS A 52 8.44 -6.22 -2.38
N ARG A 53 9.43 -7.11 -2.52
CA ARG A 53 10.76 -6.98 -1.92
C ARG A 53 11.62 -5.91 -2.60
N GLU A 54 11.59 -5.79 -3.91
CA GLU A 54 12.50 -4.94 -4.68
C GLU A 54 11.90 -3.59 -5.09
N THR A 55 10.61 -3.46 -5.11
CA THR A 55 9.93 -2.20 -5.48
C THR A 55 9.23 -1.56 -4.30
N ILE A 56 8.26 -2.25 -3.70
CA ILE A 56 7.37 -1.64 -2.70
C ILE A 56 8.09 -1.41 -1.37
N GLU A 57 8.70 -2.45 -0.81
CA GLU A 57 9.38 -2.33 0.49
C GLU A 57 10.51 -1.30 0.49
N PRO A 58 11.40 -1.26 -0.52
CA PRO A 58 12.42 -0.20 -0.58
C PRO A 58 11.85 1.21 -0.71
N MET A 59 10.76 1.39 -1.44
CA MET A 59 10.09 2.69 -1.53
C MET A 59 9.47 3.10 -0.20
N MET A 60 8.91 2.15 0.56
CA MET A 60 8.40 2.41 1.90
C MET A 60 9.53 2.81 2.85
N GLU A 61 10.62 2.06 2.85
CA GLU A 61 11.78 2.29 3.72
C GLU A 61 12.46 3.64 3.45
N SER A 62 12.49 4.08 2.19
CA SER A 62 13.10 5.36 1.78
C SER A 62 12.17 6.57 1.93
N GLY A 63 10.95 6.39 2.41
CA GLY A 63 9.97 7.46 2.58
C GLY A 63 9.24 7.86 1.30
N LYS A 64 9.47 7.20 0.18
CA LYS A 64 8.80 7.53 -1.10
C LYS A 64 7.32 7.22 -1.11
N LEU A 65 6.84 6.41 -0.17
CA LEU A 65 5.43 6.06 -0.02
C LEU A 65 4.80 6.62 1.27
N GLU A 66 5.42 7.59 1.91
CA GLU A 66 4.94 8.17 3.18
C GLU A 66 3.60 8.91 3.03
N HIS A 67 3.27 9.39 1.83
CA HIS A 67 2.03 10.12 1.55
C HIS A 67 0.91 9.24 1.00
N VAL A 68 1.11 7.94 0.97
CA VAL A 68 0.11 6.98 0.51
C VAL A 68 -0.11 5.92 1.59
N VAL A 69 -1.24 5.23 1.51
CA VAL A 69 -1.52 4.05 2.32
C VAL A 69 -1.28 2.82 1.45
N VAL A 70 -0.50 1.87 1.93
CA VAL A 70 -0.17 0.64 1.20
C VAL A 70 -0.83 -0.55 1.85
N THR A 71 -1.43 -1.43 1.05
CA THR A 71 -1.95 -2.71 1.51
C THR A 71 -1.68 -3.81 0.49
N TYR A 72 -1.63 -5.05 0.97
CA TYR A 72 -1.46 -6.23 0.14
C TYR A 72 -2.71 -7.09 0.20
N ILE A 73 -3.11 -7.63 -0.95
CA ILE A 73 -4.19 -8.62 -1.04
C ILE A 73 -3.60 -9.91 -1.58
N ASP A 74 -3.79 -10.98 -0.83
CA ASP A 74 -3.53 -12.34 -1.28
C ASP A 74 -4.79 -12.86 -1.99
N LYS A 75 -4.66 -13.09 -3.30
CA LYS A 75 -5.76 -13.58 -4.14
C LYS A 75 -6.32 -14.91 -3.66
N ASP A 76 -5.47 -15.78 -3.11
CA ASP A 76 -5.90 -17.10 -2.65
C ASP A 76 -6.72 -17.02 -1.35
N GLN A 77 -6.37 -16.08 -0.48
CA GLN A 77 -7.11 -15.86 0.77
C GLN A 77 -8.37 -15.02 0.59
N ARG A 78 -8.35 -14.08 -0.36
CA ARG A 78 -9.46 -13.16 -0.60
C ARG A 78 -9.82 -13.12 -2.09
N PRO A 79 -10.27 -14.24 -2.65
CA PRO A 79 -10.50 -14.34 -4.10
C PRO A 79 -11.59 -13.39 -4.61
N GLU A 80 -12.66 -13.17 -3.86
CA GLU A 80 -13.75 -12.30 -4.27
C GLU A 80 -13.31 -10.83 -4.32
N LEU A 81 -12.62 -10.38 -3.27
CA LEU A 81 -12.08 -9.02 -3.23
C LEU A 81 -11.05 -8.80 -4.34
N ALA A 82 -10.13 -9.74 -4.52
CA ALA A 82 -9.15 -9.68 -5.60
C ALA A 82 -9.83 -9.58 -6.96
N HIS A 83 -10.85 -10.40 -7.21
CA HIS A 83 -11.61 -10.39 -8.45
C HIS A 83 -12.29 -9.04 -8.72
N GLN A 84 -12.85 -8.42 -7.68
CA GLN A 84 -13.48 -7.09 -7.80
C GLN A 84 -12.46 -6.01 -8.18
N LEU A 85 -11.22 -6.12 -7.70
CA LEU A 85 -10.20 -5.11 -7.89
C LEU A 85 -9.31 -5.35 -9.11
N MET A 86 -9.18 -6.59 -9.56
CA MET A 86 -8.32 -6.96 -10.68
C MET A 86 -8.97 -6.69 -12.03
N LYS A 87 -8.11 -6.44 -13.01
CA LYS A 87 -8.44 -6.49 -14.44
C LYS A 87 -7.74 -7.70 -15.04
N GLY A 88 -8.52 -8.75 -15.38
CA GLY A 88 -7.94 -10.01 -15.84
C GLY A 88 -7.26 -10.79 -14.72
N GLU A 89 -6.50 -11.81 -15.09
CA GLU A 89 -5.96 -12.81 -14.18
C GLU A 89 -4.46 -12.67 -13.91
N THR A 90 -3.76 -11.77 -14.60
CA THR A 90 -2.30 -11.62 -14.50
C THR A 90 -1.90 -11.03 -13.15
N LEU A 91 -0.92 -11.67 -12.49
CA LEU A 91 -0.33 -11.20 -11.25
C LEU A 91 1.15 -10.80 -11.48
N PRO A 92 1.69 -9.84 -10.73
CA PRO A 92 1.01 -8.98 -9.77
C PRO A 92 0.16 -7.91 -10.46
N GLN A 93 -0.77 -7.33 -9.72
CA GLN A 93 -1.46 -6.11 -10.13
C GLN A 93 -1.32 -5.03 -9.08
N ILE A 94 -1.13 -3.80 -9.53
CA ILE A 94 -1.18 -2.62 -8.68
C ILE A 94 -2.46 -1.86 -9.00
N VAL A 95 -3.22 -1.54 -7.97
CA VAL A 95 -4.39 -0.67 -8.06
C VAL A 95 -4.15 0.53 -7.15
N VAL A 96 -4.31 1.73 -7.69
CA VAL A 96 -4.21 2.97 -6.92
C VAL A 96 -5.55 3.69 -6.97
N PHE A 97 -6.06 4.02 -5.79
CA PHE A 97 -7.22 4.90 -5.65
C PHE A 97 -6.73 6.26 -5.15
N ALA A 98 -7.04 7.31 -5.87
CA ALA A 98 -6.64 8.67 -5.50
C ALA A 98 -7.83 9.62 -5.55
N LYS A 99 -7.93 10.47 -4.54
CA LYS A 99 -8.98 11.49 -4.49
C LYS A 99 -8.65 12.62 -5.45
N GLN A 100 -9.63 12.96 -6.28
CA GLN A 100 -9.56 14.05 -7.24
C GLN A 100 -10.75 14.99 -7.03
N PRO A 101 -10.78 16.18 -7.67
CA PRO A 101 -11.91 17.12 -7.48
C PRO A 101 -13.29 16.51 -7.77
N GLU A 102 -13.38 15.59 -8.75
CA GLU A 102 -14.62 14.92 -9.13
C GLU A 102 -14.96 13.71 -8.26
N GLY A 103 -14.04 13.29 -7.38
CA GLY A 103 -14.17 12.10 -6.54
C GLY A 103 -12.99 11.16 -6.67
N TRP A 104 -13.14 9.95 -6.16
CA TRP A 104 -12.06 8.95 -6.19
C TRP A 104 -11.89 8.37 -7.58
N LYS A 105 -10.67 8.37 -8.07
CA LYS A 105 -10.28 7.75 -9.34
C LYS A 105 -9.42 6.53 -9.13
N ARG A 106 -9.56 5.57 -10.03
CA ARG A 106 -8.80 4.33 -10.04
C ARG A 106 -7.74 4.37 -11.14
N PHE A 107 -6.53 3.98 -10.77
CA PHE A 107 -5.41 3.75 -11.68
C PHE A 107 -4.91 2.33 -11.47
N SER A 108 -4.49 1.65 -12.52
CA SER A 108 -3.98 0.29 -12.36
C SER A 108 -2.85 -0.02 -13.33
N LEU A 109 -1.94 -0.90 -12.89
CA LEU A 109 -0.87 -1.47 -13.70
C LEU A 109 -0.88 -2.99 -13.50
N THR A 110 -0.64 -3.72 -14.57
CA THR A 110 -0.57 -5.18 -14.57
C THR A 110 0.87 -5.63 -14.80
N GLY A 111 1.31 -6.64 -14.06
CA GLY A 111 2.65 -7.18 -14.14
C GLY A 111 3.65 -6.46 -13.25
N MET A 112 4.89 -6.90 -13.29
CA MET A 112 5.97 -6.31 -12.51
C MET A 112 6.20 -4.85 -12.86
N GLN A 113 6.38 -4.02 -11.83
CA GLN A 113 6.65 -2.59 -11.98
C GLN A 113 7.94 -2.24 -11.24
N SER A 114 8.75 -1.39 -11.87
CA SER A 114 9.92 -0.80 -11.23
C SER A 114 9.52 0.34 -10.28
N GLN A 115 10.45 0.75 -9.41
CA GLN A 115 10.24 1.92 -8.55
C GLN A 115 9.93 3.17 -9.36
N GLY A 116 10.60 3.37 -10.50
CA GLY A 116 10.35 4.51 -11.40
C GLY A 116 8.94 4.52 -11.96
N ARG A 117 8.43 3.35 -12.38
CA ARG A 117 7.06 3.21 -12.88
C ARG A 117 6.03 3.48 -11.78
N MET A 118 6.28 2.98 -10.57
CA MET A 118 5.42 3.24 -9.42
C MET A 118 5.39 4.73 -9.07
N ALA A 119 6.55 5.37 -9.03
CA ALA A 119 6.64 6.81 -8.75
C ALA A 119 5.90 7.64 -9.81
N GLU A 120 6.03 7.27 -11.09
CA GLU A 120 5.30 7.92 -12.18
C GLU A 120 3.78 7.75 -12.05
N LEU A 121 3.32 6.53 -11.75
CA LEU A 121 1.90 6.27 -11.53
C LEU A 121 1.34 7.14 -10.41
N LEU A 122 2.03 7.20 -9.28
CA LEU A 122 1.60 8.01 -8.14
C LEU A 122 1.59 9.50 -8.47
N ARG A 123 2.59 9.99 -9.20
CA ARG A 123 2.62 11.38 -9.64
C ARG A 123 1.44 11.70 -10.53
N ARG A 124 1.09 10.83 -11.47
CA ARG A 124 -0.08 10.98 -12.34
C ARG A 124 -1.39 10.95 -11.55
N ALA A 125 -1.48 10.08 -10.56
CA ALA A 125 -2.67 9.95 -9.73
C ALA A 125 -2.97 11.22 -8.91
N VAL A 126 -1.95 11.97 -8.49
CA VAL A 126 -2.10 13.20 -7.69
C VAL A 126 -1.99 14.49 -8.52
N ALA A 127 -1.49 14.43 -9.76
CA ALA A 127 -1.24 15.60 -10.59
C ALA A 127 -2.46 16.52 -10.84
N PRO A 128 -3.71 15.99 -10.98
CA PRO A 128 -4.87 16.84 -11.23
C PRO A 128 -5.36 17.68 -10.02
N LEU A 129 -4.70 17.61 -8.90
CA LEU A 129 -5.06 18.39 -7.70
C LEU A 129 -4.58 19.84 -7.74
N ARG A 130 -4.19 20.30 -8.88
CA ARG A 130 -3.85 21.70 -9.10
C ARG A 130 -5.08 22.51 -9.49
#